data_f8076fdeac24e51e6cf2ac082b5becf0
#
_entry.id   f8076fdeac24e51e6cf2ac082b5becf0
#
_cell.length_a   1.000
_cell.length_b   1.000
_cell.length_c   1.000
_cell.angle_alpha   90.00
_cell.angle_beta   90.00
_cell.angle_gamma   90.00
#
_symmetry.space_group_name_H-M   'P 1'
#
loop_
_entity.id
_entity.type
_entity.pdbx_description
1 polymer ?
#
loop_
_entity_poly.entity_id
_entity_poly.type
_entity_poly.pdbx_seq_one_letter_code
_entity_poly.pdbx_strand_id
1 'polypeptide(L)'
;MTATAHAPTIVLNGESHELGQTASALDLVAEVTGRQLREDGTPADGGRLGVAVAVDGEVIRRGHWSEFALADGHTVDIVTAVQGG
;
A
#
# COMPACT_ATOMS: atom_id res chain seq x y z
N MET A 1 18.92 1.97 -29.15
CA MET A 1 18.17 2.64 -28.34
C MET A 1 17.63 1.84 -27.25
N THR A 2 17.51 2.29 -26.26
CA THR A 2 17.12 1.59 -25.16
C THR A 2 15.76 1.92 -24.82
N ALA A 3 14.98 0.97 -24.69
CA ALA A 3 13.70 1.23 -24.16
C ALA A 3 13.90 1.67 -22.77
N THR A 4 13.49 2.84 -22.51
CA THR A 4 13.53 3.32 -21.16
C THR A 4 12.48 2.56 -20.38
N ALA A 5 12.91 1.75 -19.50
CA ALA A 5 11.97 1.03 -18.68
C ALA A 5 11.27 2.02 -17.80
N HIS A 6 9.98 2.11 -18.01
CA HIS A 6 9.15 2.96 -17.18
C HIS A 6 8.98 2.29 -15.82
N ALA A 7 9.41 2.94 -14.77
CA ALA A 7 9.23 2.40 -13.44
C ALA A 7 7.75 2.37 -13.10
N PRO A 8 7.24 1.27 -12.54
CA PRO A 8 5.83 1.21 -12.20
C PRO A 8 5.48 2.31 -11.21
N THR A 9 4.45 3.04 -11.54
CA THR A 9 4.04 4.21 -10.77
C THR A 9 2.54 4.14 -10.51
N ILE A 10 2.16 4.41 -9.28
CA ILE A 10 0.76 4.49 -8.89
C ILE A 10 0.45 5.93 -8.49
N VAL A 11 -0.84 6.20 -8.33
CA VAL A 11 -1.28 7.44 -7.72
C VAL A 11 -1.63 7.10 -6.27
N LEU A 12 -0.87 7.62 -5.34
CA LEU A 12 -1.06 7.33 -3.92
C LEU A 12 -1.57 8.58 -3.24
N ASN A 13 -2.80 8.50 -2.78
CA ASN A 13 -3.46 9.64 -2.11
C ASN A 13 -3.36 10.90 -2.97
N GLY A 14 -3.57 10.73 -4.28
CA GLY A 14 -3.57 11.85 -5.20
C GLY A 14 -2.22 12.27 -5.75
N GLU A 15 -1.15 11.58 -5.35
CA GLU A 15 0.19 11.94 -5.78
C GLU A 15 0.89 10.78 -6.46
N SER A 16 1.72 11.09 -7.42
CA SER A 16 2.50 10.07 -8.11
C SER A 16 3.48 9.42 -7.14
N HIS A 17 3.56 8.12 -7.16
CA HIS A 17 4.42 7.36 -6.25
C HIS A 17 4.99 6.18 -7.00
N GLU A 18 6.30 6.08 -7.06
CA GLU A 18 6.95 4.95 -7.71
C GLU A 18 6.91 3.75 -6.78
N LEU A 19 6.57 2.60 -7.35
CA LEU A 19 6.49 1.38 -6.54
C LEU A 19 7.85 0.87 -6.12
N GLY A 20 8.87 1.05 -6.98
CA GLY A 20 10.18 0.52 -6.66
C GLY A 20 10.12 -0.97 -6.44
N GLN A 21 10.50 -1.41 -5.26
CA GLN A 21 10.44 -2.82 -4.90
C GLN A 21 9.13 -3.20 -4.23
N THR A 22 8.23 -2.25 -4.11
CA THR A 22 6.93 -2.50 -3.51
C THR A 22 6.09 -3.33 -4.47
N ALA A 23 5.67 -4.50 -4.07
CA ALA A 23 4.96 -5.40 -4.95
C ALA A 23 3.50 -5.57 -4.59
N SER A 24 3.15 -5.47 -3.32
CA SER A 24 1.79 -5.72 -2.87
C SER A 24 1.26 -4.56 -2.05
N ALA A 25 -0.04 -4.57 -1.82
CA ALA A 25 -0.64 -3.57 -0.96
C ALA A 25 -0.04 -3.64 0.43
N LEU A 26 0.30 -4.83 0.91
CA LEU A 26 0.93 -4.99 2.20
C LEU A 26 2.27 -4.27 2.26
N ASP A 27 3.09 -4.43 1.21
CA ASP A 27 4.38 -3.76 1.15
C ASP A 27 4.20 -2.25 1.18
N LEU A 28 3.19 -1.74 0.47
CA LEU A 28 2.96 -0.31 0.41
C LEU A 28 2.54 0.24 1.77
N VAL A 29 1.65 -0.47 2.47
CA VAL A 29 1.23 -0.02 3.80
C VAL A 29 2.42 -0.02 4.74
N ALA A 30 3.26 -1.05 4.67
CA ALA A 30 4.45 -1.10 5.52
C ALA A 30 5.36 0.08 5.24
N GLU A 31 5.53 0.43 3.97
CA GLU A 31 6.38 1.55 3.58
C GLU A 31 5.80 2.88 4.06
N VAL A 32 4.52 3.09 3.84
CA VAL A 32 3.88 4.37 4.19
C VAL A 32 3.84 4.58 5.70
N THR A 33 3.59 3.52 6.44
CA THR A 33 3.47 3.64 7.90
C THR A 33 4.79 3.50 8.61
N GLY A 34 5.81 2.98 7.94
CA GLY A 34 7.09 2.73 8.60
C GLY A 34 7.03 1.57 9.57
N ARG A 35 6.02 0.69 9.44
CA ARG A 35 5.81 -0.41 10.37
C ARG A 35 6.10 -1.73 9.68
N GLN A 36 6.61 -2.67 10.43
CA GLN A 36 6.71 -4.03 9.94
C GLN A 36 5.39 -4.72 10.14
N LEU A 37 4.91 -5.37 9.10
CA LEU A 37 3.61 -6.01 9.11
C LEU A 37 3.75 -7.50 8.87
N ARG A 38 2.85 -8.26 9.49
CA ARG A 38 2.75 -9.68 9.21
C ARG A 38 1.96 -9.89 7.93
N GLU A 39 1.99 -11.10 7.44
CA GLU A 39 1.32 -11.44 6.19
C GLU A 39 -0.17 -11.14 6.24
N ASP A 40 -0.78 -11.21 7.42
CA ASP A 40 -2.20 -10.91 7.57
C ASP A 40 -2.49 -9.43 7.72
N GLY A 41 -1.47 -8.57 7.60
CA GLY A 41 -1.65 -7.14 7.68
C GLY A 41 -1.56 -6.56 9.07
N THR A 42 -1.32 -7.39 10.07
CA THR A 42 -1.20 -6.88 11.45
C THR A 42 0.24 -6.47 11.74
N PRO A 43 0.43 -5.49 12.62
CA PRO A 43 1.79 -5.08 12.96
C PRO A 43 2.56 -6.20 13.63
N ALA A 44 3.83 -6.33 13.25
CA ALA A 44 4.67 -7.40 13.78
C ALA A 44 4.93 -7.24 15.25
N ASP A 45 4.86 -6.02 15.77
CA ASP A 45 5.09 -5.76 17.19
C ASP A 45 3.84 -5.94 18.02
N GLY A 46 2.73 -6.36 17.41
CA GLY A 46 1.49 -6.57 18.15
C GLY A 46 0.69 -5.31 18.43
N GLY A 47 1.16 -4.17 17.92
CA GLY A 47 0.43 -2.93 18.13
C GLY A 47 -0.78 -2.80 17.25
N ARG A 48 -1.38 -1.62 17.24
CA ARG A 48 -2.55 -1.34 16.44
C ARG A 48 -2.14 -0.67 15.13
N LEU A 49 -2.93 -0.93 14.12
CA LEU A 49 -2.74 -0.27 12.83
C LEU A 49 -4.12 0.09 12.29
N GLY A 50 -4.47 1.35 12.47
CA GLY A 50 -5.75 1.84 11.97
C GLY A 50 -5.62 2.37 10.57
N VAL A 51 -5.54 1.47 9.59
CA VAL A 51 -5.32 1.84 8.20
C VAL A 51 -6.34 1.13 7.33
N ALA A 52 -6.88 1.85 6.37
CA ALA A 52 -7.72 1.27 5.34
C ALA A 52 -7.08 1.56 3.98
N VAL A 53 -7.18 0.60 3.09
CA VAL A 53 -6.60 0.69 1.75
C VAL A 53 -7.70 0.50 0.72
N ALA A 54 -7.74 1.38 -0.27
CA ALA A 54 -8.61 1.22 -1.42
C ALA A 54 -7.76 1.31 -2.69
N VAL A 55 -8.05 0.44 -3.65
CA VAL A 55 -7.38 0.47 -4.95
C VAL A 55 -8.45 0.64 -6.01
N ASP A 56 -8.28 1.67 -6.81
CA ASP A 56 -9.25 2.04 -7.86
C ASP A 56 -10.67 2.12 -7.31
N GLY A 57 -10.78 2.66 -6.10
CA GLY A 57 -12.07 2.87 -5.46
C GLY A 57 -12.62 1.68 -4.71
N GLU A 58 -11.89 0.58 -4.68
CA GLU A 58 -12.38 -0.62 -4.03
C GLU A 58 -11.57 -0.90 -2.77
N VAL A 59 -12.26 -1.08 -1.65
CA VAL A 59 -11.58 -1.34 -0.37
C VAL A 59 -11.00 -2.75 -0.39
N ILE A 60 -9.74 -2.85 -0.03
CA ILE A 60 -9.04 -4.13 0.03
C ILE A 60 -8.92 -4.53 1.49
N ARG A 61 -9.46 -5.69 1.82
CA ARG A 61 -9.43 -6.18 3.19
C ARG A 61 -7.99 -6.41 3.65
N ARG A 62 -7.75 -6.15 4.92
CA ARG A 62 -6.41 -6.26 5.49
C ARG A 62 -5.79 -7.63 5.24
N GLY A 63 -6.55 -8.69 5.40
CA GLY A 63 -6.03 -10.03 5.19
C GLY A 63 -5.68 -10.34 3.75
N HIS A 64 -6.10 -9.51 2.81
CA HIS A 64 -5.79 -9.71 1.39
C HIS A 64 -4.68 -8.79 0.89
N TRP A 65 -4.14 -7.91 1.74
CA TRP A 65 -3.11 -6.98 1.30
C TRP A 65 -1.90 -7.69 0.73
N SER A 66 -1.50 -8.80 1.34
CA SER A 66 -0.30 -9.51 0.90
C SER A 66 -0.49 -10.16 -0.46
N GLU A 67 -1.73 -10.44 -0.83
CA GLU A 67 -2.03 -11.08 -2.09
C GLU A 67 -2.39 -10.09 -3.18
N PHE A 68 -2.60 -8.84 -2.82
CA PHE A 68 -3.03 -7.86 -3.81
C PHE A 68 -1.81 -7.25 -4.47
N ALA A 69 -1.56 -7.63 -5.71
CA ALA A 69 -0.41 -7.12 -6.45
C ALA A 69 -0.71 -5.72 -6.97
N LEU A 70 0.18 -4.79 -6.67
CA LEU A 70 0.08 -3.45 -7.20
C LEU A 70 0.75 -3.39 -8.57
N ALA A 71 0.20 -2.58 -9.44
CA ALA A 71 0.71 -2.46 -10.79
C ALA A 71 0.67 -1.01 -11.22
N ASP A 72 1.43 -0.73 -12.25
CA ASP A 72 1.47 0.60 -12.84
C ASP A 72 0.06 1.06 -13.18
N GLY A 73 -0.25 2.27 -12.83
CA GLY A 73 -1.54 2.87 -13.16
C GLY A 73 -2.61 2.74 -12.10
N HIS A 74 -2.37 1.97 -11.05
CA HIS A 74 -3.36 1.86 -9.98
C HIS A 74 -3.49 3.18 -9.23
N THR A 75 -4.71 3.49 -8.82
CA THR A 75 -4.97 4.61 -7.91
C THR A 75 -5.21 4.02 -6.54
N VAL A 76 -4.35 4.37 -5.58
CA VAL A 76 -4.38 3.78 -4.26
C VAL A 76 -4.64 4.87 -3.24
N ASP A 77 -5.57 4.63 -2.35
CA ASP A 77 -5.84 5.53 -1.24
C ASP A 77 -5.59 4.78 0.06
N ILE A 78 -4.75 5.35 0.89
CA ILE A 78 -4.47 4.80 2.21
C ILE A 78 -4.94 5.84 3.22
N VAL A 79 -5.88 5.44 4.05
CA VAL A 79 -6.46 6.32 5.06
C VAL A 79 -6.06 5.78 6.41
N THR A 80 -5.43 6.65 7.22
CA THR A 80 -5.11 6.26 8.59
C THR A 80 -6.23 6.75 9.49
N ALA A 81 -6.75 5.84 10.29
CA ALA A 81 -7.76 6.22 11.26
C ALA A 81 -7.07 6.99 12.36
N VAL A 82 -7.52 8.22 12.57
CA VAL A 82 -7.02 8.99 13.68
C VAL A 82 -7.84 8.58 14.89
N GLN A 83 -7.19 7.99 15.82
CA GLN A 83 -7.84 7.70 17.07
C GLN A 83 -7.82 8.98 17.87
N GLY A 84 -8.85 9.73 17.71
CA GLY A 84 -8.85 11.04 18.33
C GLY A 84 -9.08 10.95 19.79
N GLY A 85 -8.70 10.11 20.32
CA GLY A 85 -8.89 10.09 21.69
C GLY A 85 -8.11 10.05 22.61
#